data_b16cf4d5270ee655d43e0bf769f7ae79
#
_entry.id   b16cf4d5270ee655d43e0bf769f7ae79
#
_cell.length_a   1.000
_cell.length_b   1.000
_cell.length_c   1.000
_cell.angle_alpha   90.00
_cell.angle_beta   90.00
_cell.angle_gamma   90.00
#
_symmetry.space_group_name_H-M   'P 1'
#
loop_
_entity.id
_entity.type
_entity.pdbx_description
1 polymer ?
#
loop_
_entity_poly.entity_id
_entity_poly.type
_entity_poly.pdbx_seq_one_letter_code
_entity_poly.pdbx_strand_id
1 'polypeptide(L)'
;MLRFLRSRKTVKSPQLPEGIRIYAVGDIHGRADLLEELFTVIDRDLEHNPISRPIEVYHGDYIDRGPDSARTLDLLIKRRRSQTTVFLKGNHEAYFLEVLRDASKFEDWRLFGGLETLTSYGIQPSLDADADAQVELIRLLYNALPEEHLVFLESLQLSFVCGDYFFVHAGVRPGIPLNEQQESDLLWIRNEFLNSNANFGKFVVHGHTPVHQPEKRKNRINIDTGAYATGNLTLLKIEGTSMLSCGTGLKHAYPFAGFCPTGHSE
;
A
#
# COMPACT_ATOMS: atom_id res chain seq x y z
N MET A 1 -47.53 9.94 27.95
CA MET A 1 -46.35 10.52 27.31
C MET A 1 -45.21 9.49 27.36
N LEU A 2 -45.12 8.57 26.39
CA LEU A 2 -44.08 7.54 26.34
C LEU A 2 -42.82 8.14 25.68
N ARG A 3 -41.75 8.31 26.48
CA ARG A 3 -40.41 8.62 26.00
C ARG A 3 -39.81 7.36 25.34
N PHE A 4 -39.74 7.34 24.01
CA PHE A 4 -38.93 6.38 23.26
C PHE A 4 -37.45 6.64 23.58
N LEU A 5 -36.87 5.82 24.45
CA LEU A 5 -35.43 5.73 24.61
C LEU A 5 -34.83 5.17 23.32
N ARG A 6 -34.31 6.03 22.46
CA ARG A 6 -33.42 5.62 21.35
C ARG A 6 -32.19 4.99 21.99
N SER A 7 -32.11 3.66 21.96
CA SER A 7 -30.88 2.93 22.25
C SER A 7 -29.79 3.49 21.33
N ARG A 8 -28.80 4.17 21.90
CA ARG A 8 -27.55 4.48 21.20
C ARG A 8 -26.89 3.15 20.91
N LYS A 9 -26.98 2.65 19.66
CA LYS A 9 -26.12 1.55 19.20
C LYS A 9 -24.68 2.03 19.41
N THR A 10 -24.00 1.47 20.39
CA THR A 10 -22.55 1.62 20.55
C THR A 10 -21.92 1.10 19.27
N VAL A 11 -21.27 1.97 18.51
CA VAL A 11 -20.51 1.58 17.33
C VAL A 11 -19.38 0.70 17.84
N LYS A 12 -19.48 -0.60 17.62
CA LYS A 12 -18.46 -1.58 17.99
C LYS A 12 -17.19 -1.23 17.22
N SER A 13 -16.04 -1.16 17.89
CA SER A 13 -14.75 -0.98 17.23
C SER A 13 -14.49 -2.13 16.27
N PRO A 14 -13.90 -1.90 15.09
CA PRO A 14 -13.55 -2.96 14.16
C PRO A 14 -12.56 -3.92 14.81
N GLN A 15 -12.68 -5.22 14.53
CA GLN A 15 -11.94 -6.27 15.21
C GLN A 15 -11.41 -7.31 14.21
N LEU A 16 -10.14 -7.73 14.38
CA LEU A 16 -9.60 -8.93 13.76
C LEU A 16 -10.03 -10.19 14.52
N PRO A 17 -10.12 -11.35 13.86
CA PRO A 17 -10.28 -12.63 14.54
C PRO A 17 -9.13 -12.91 15.51
N GLU A 18 -9.40 -13.69 16.55
CA GLU A 18 -8.39 -14.08 17.53
C GLU A 18 -7.22 -14.83 16.88
N GLY A 19 -6.00 -14.57 17.37
CA GLY A 19 -4.77 -15.18 16.87
C GLY A 19 -4.27 -14.61 15.54
N ILE A 20 -4.93 -13.58 14.99
CA ILE A 20 -4.46 -12.89 13.78
C ILE A 20 -3.89 -11.52 14.17
N ARG A 21 -2.70 -11.23 13.63
CA ARG A 21 -2.10 -9.89 13.59
C ARG A 21 -1.84 -9.50 12.15
N ILE A 22 -2.24 -8.28 11.77
CA ILE A 22 -1.95 -7.72 10.45
C ILE A 22 -0.90 -6.62 10.59
N TYR A 23 0.08 -6.67 9.70
CA TYR A 23 1.05 -5.62 9.43
C TYR A 23 0.72 -5.03 8.05
N ALA A 24 0.07 -3.86 8.03
CA ALA A 24 -0.30 -3.18 6.80
C ALA A 24 0.75 -2.11 6.46
N VAL A 25 1.30 -2.18 5.25
CA VAL A 25 2.36 -1.30 4.75
C VAL A 25 1.77 -0.37 3.70
N GLY A 26 2.02 0.93 3.83
CA GLY A 26 1.59 1.96 2.87
C GLY A 26 2.35 1.91 1.55
N ASP A 27 2.11 2.93 0.70
CA ASP A 27 2.67 3.05 -0.65
C ASP A 27 4.20 3.17 -0.59
N ILE A 28 4.91 2.34 -1.36
CA ILE A 28 6.37 2.16 -1.25
C ILE A 28 7.12 3.02 -2.27
N HIS A 29 6.66 3.02 -3.52
CA HIS A 29 7.24 3.80 -4.61
C HIS A 29 8.77 3.67 -4.69
N GLY A 30 9.29 2.49 -5.00
CA GLY A 30 10.71 2.28 -5.23
C GLY A 30 11.63 2.56 -4.04
N ARG A 31 11.10 2.66 -2.82
CA ARG A 31 11.87 2.88 -1.60
C ARG A 31 12.24 1.56 -0.93
N ALA A 32 13.09 0.80 -1.62
CA ALA A 32 13.61 -0.49 -1.15
C ALA A 32 14.34 -0.37 0.20
N ASP A 33 15.04 0.76 0.42
CA ASP A 33 15.72 1.11 1.67
C ASP A 33 14.75 1.13 2.86
N LEU A 34 13.64 1.85 2.74
CA LEU A 34 12.62 1.96 3.79
C LEU A 34 11.88 0.64 4.01
N LEU A 35 11.69 -0.13 2.94
CA LEU A 35 11.05 -1.44 3.02
C LEU A 35 11.89 -2.44 3.84
N GLU A 36 13.23 -2.46 3.66
CA GLU A 36 14.13 -3.29 4.47
C GLU A 36 14.10 -2.89 5.94
N GLU A 37 14.03 -1.59 6.25
CA GLU A 37 13.84 -1.13 7.64
C GLU A 37 12.54 -1.69 8.22
N LEU A 38 11.41 -1.62 7.48
CA LEU A 38 10.13 -2.16 7.95
C LEU A 38 10.16 -3.67 8.15
N PHE A 39 10.83 -4.43 7.28
CA PHE A 39 11.01 -5.87 7.50
C PHE A 39 11.70 -6.14 8.83
N THR A 40 12.75 -5.39 9.15
CA THR A 40 13.45 -5.52 10.44
C THR A 40 12.53 -5.22 11.62
N VAL A 41 11.65 -4.22 11.50
CA VAL A 41 10.67 -3.86 12.54
C VAL A 41 9.63 -4.97 12.74
N ILE A 42 9.08 -5.52 11.65
CA ILE A 42 8.10 -6.61 11.68
C ILE A 42 8.73 -7.87 12.32
N ASP A 43 9.91 -8.26 11.85
CA ASP A 43 10.59 -9.47 12.31
C ASP A 43 10.92 -9.39 13.81
N ARG A 44 11.42 -8.25 14.30
CA ARG A 44 11.64 -8.00 15.72
C ARG A 44 10.36 -8.05 16.56
N ASP A 45 9.25 -7.49 16.04
CA ASP A 45 7.98 -7.58 16.76
C ASP A 45 7.47 -9.02 16.84
N LEU A 46 7.66 -9.82 15.79
CA LEU A 46 7.28 -11.23 15.77
C LEU A 46 8.14 -12.07 16.70
N GLU A 47 9.44 -11.77 16.82
CA GLU A 47 10.35 -12.42 17.77
C GLU A 47 9.97 -12.14 19.22
N HIS A 48 9.67 -10.88 19.56
CA HIS A 48 9.35 -10.49 20.94
C HIS A 48 7.90 -10.74 21.34
N ASN A 49 6.99 -10.68 20.37
CA ASN A 49 5.55 -10.83 20.55
C ASN A 49 4.99 -11.85 19.54
N PRO A 50 5.30 -13.14 19.68
CA PRO A 50 4.85 -14.16 18.74
C PRO A 50 3.32 -14.26 18.70
N ILE A 51 2.77 -14.58 17.52
CA ILE A 51 1.35 -14.80 17.31
C ILE A 51 1.12 -15.95 16.32
N SER A 52 -0.04 -16.60 16.38
CA SER A 52 -0.31 -17.81 15.59
C SER A 52 -0.37 -17.55 14.10
N ARG A 53 -0.94 -16.40 13.68
CA ARG A 53 -1.15 -16.07 12.27
C ARG A 53 -0.81 -14.58 11.99
N PRO A 54 0.47 -14.24 11.83
CA PRO A 54 0.86 -12.95 11.30
C PRO A 54 0.56 -12.90 9.80
N ILE A 55 0.05 -11.77 9.31
CA ILE A 55 -0.23 -11.49 7.89
C ILE A 55 0.33 -10.11 7.57
N GLU A 56 1.13 -10.02 6.53
CA GLU A 56 1.60 -8.75 6.00
C GLU A 56 0.76 -8.35 4.80
N VAL A 57 0.20 -7.13 4.81
CA VAL A 57 -0.64 -6.59 3.72
C VAL A 57 0.03 -5.35 3.16
N TYR A 58 0.38 -5.39 1.88
CA TYR A 58 1.04 -4.29 1.16
C TYR A 58 0.01 -3.61 0.24
N HIS A 59 -0.09 -2.27 0.31
CA HIS A 59 -1.22 -1.53 -0.27
C HIS A 59 -1.06 -1.11 -1.73
N GLY A 60 -0.08 -1.67 -2.46
CA GLY A 60 0.21 -1.30 -3.86
C GLY A 60 1.18 -0.14 -3.98
N ASP A 61 1.29 0.39 -5.19
CA ASP A 61 2.23 1.45 -5.55
C ASP A 61 3.67 1.11 -5.10
N TYR A 62 4.16 -0.05 -5.58
CA TYR A 62 5.50 -0.55 -5.28
C TYR A 62 6.57 0.13 -6.12
N ILE A 63 6.20 0.49 -7.36
CA ILE A 63 7.06 1.05 -8.40
C ILE A 63 6.86 2.55 -8.58
N ASP A 64 7.67 3.16 -9.42
CA ASP A 64 7.64 4.56 -9.84
C ASP A 64 8.03 5.57 -8.74
N ARG A 65 8.44 6.78 -9.15
CA ARG A 65 8.80 7.93 -8.30
C ARG A 65 10.08 7.77 -7.49
N GLY A 66 10.27 6.66 -6.83
CA GLY A 66 11.47 6.38 -6.04
C GLY A 66 12.54 5.66 -6.85
N PRO A 67 13.78 5.60 -6.31
CA PRO A 67 14.95 5.26 -7.09
C PRO A 67 15.10 3.78 -7.44
N ASP A 68 14.39 2.86 -6.77
CA ASP A 68 14.76 1.43 -6.80
C ASP A 68 13.54 0.50 -6.89
N SER A 69 12.74 0.68 -7.96
CA SER A 69 11.55 -0.14 -8.23
C SER A 69 11.92 -1.62 -8.42
N ALA A 70 12.99 -1.92 -9.17
CA ALA A 70 13.42 -3.30 -9.42
C ALA A 70 13.75 -4.04 -8.11
N ARG A 71 14.58 -3.43 -7.25
CA ARG A 71 14.94 -4.02 -5.95
C ARG A 71 13.74 -4.11 -5.01
N THR A 72 12.80 -3.16 -5.06
CA THR A 72 11.56 -3.23 -4.28
C THR A 72 10.78 -4.49 -4.63
N LEU A 73 10.63 -4.80 -5.92
CA LEU A 73 9.97 -6.04 -6.38
C LEU A 73 10.74 -7.29 -5.94
N ASP A 74 12.07 -7.31 -6.07
CA ASP A 74 12.92 -8.41 -5.58
C ASP A 74 12.68 -8.70 -4.09
N LEU A 75 12.64 -7.64 -3.26
CA LEU A 75 12.43 -7.75 -1.82
C LEU A 75 11.04 -8.30 -1.49
N LEU A 76 9.99 -7.84 -2.16
CA LEU A 76 8.61 -8.31 -1.95
C LEU A 76 8.44 -9.77 -2.39
N ILE A 77 9.00 -10.14 -3.53
CA ILE A 77 9.01 -11.53 -4.03
C ILE A 77 9.75 -12.45 -3.05
N LYS A 78 10.91 -12.02 -2.54
CA LYS A 78 11.66 -12.76 -1.52
C LYS A 78 10.84 -12.90 -0.23
N ARG A 79 10.20 -11.81 0.23
CA ARG A 79 9.37 -11.82 1.45
C ARG A 79 8.19 -12.80 1.34
N ARG A 80 7.54 -12.88 0.18
CA ARG A 80 6.46 -13.84 -0.12
C ARG A 80 6.85 -15.29 0.10
N ARG A 81 8.14 -15.64 -0.06
CA ARG A 81 8.61 -17.02 0.10
C ARG A 81 8.73 -17.46 1.58
N SER A 82 8.81 -16.50 2.49
CA SER A 82 9.08 -16.76 3.92
C SER A 82 7.94 -16.35 4.86
N GLN A 83 7.00 -15.50 4.41
CA GLN A 83 5.95 -14.93 5.24
C GLN A 83 4.57 -15.11 4.59
N THR A 84 3.52 -15.05 5.40
CA THR A 84 2.15 -14.97 4.90
C THR A 84 1.88 -13.53 4.46
N THR A 85 1.82 -13.29 3.15
CA THR A 85 1.72 -11.96 2.55
C THR A 85 0.50 -11.83 1.66
N VAL A 86 -0.06 -10.63 1.62
CA VAL A 86 -1.08 -10.17 0.66
C VAL A 86 -0.54 -8.94 -0.04
N PHE A 87 -0.48 -8.97 -1.36
CA PHE A 87 -0.04 -7.86 -2.18
C PHE A 87 -1.22 -7.29 -2.95
N LEU A 88 -1.59 -6.06 -2.64
CA LEU A 88 -2.63 -5.34 -3.36
C LEU A 88 -2.04 -4.67 -4.60
N LYS A 89 -2.87 -4.53 -5.63
CA LYS A 89 -2.53 -3.77 -6.84
C LYS A 89 -2.74 -2.29 -6.56
N GLY A 90 -1.75 -1.45 -6.83
CA GLY A 90 -1.88 -0.02 -6.92
C GLY A 90 -2.19 0.44 -8.35
N ASN A 91 -2.53 1.71 -8.51
CA ASN A 91 -2.76 2.27 -9.83
C ASN A 91 -1.46 2.36 -10.65
N HIS A 92 -0.30 2.47 -10.02
CA HIS A 92 0.99 2.47 -10.70
C HIS A 92 1.29 1.12 -11.35
N GLU A 93 1.05 -0.01 -10.68
CA GLU A 93 1.19 -1.34 -11.25
C GLU A 93 0.19 -1.59 -12.37
N ALA A 94 -1.07 -1.16 -12.21
CA ALA A 94 -2.07 -1.28 -13.26
C ALA A 94 -1.66 -0.53 -14.53
N TYR A 95 -1.22 0.71 -14.37
CA TYR A 95 -0.79 1.56 -15.49
C TYR A 95 0.50 1.04 -16.14
N PHE A 96 1.47 0.59 -15.36
CA PHE A 96 2.70 -0.04 -15.86
C PHE A 96 2.42 -1.24 -16.77
N LEU A 97 1.52 -2.14 -16.35
CA LEU A 97 1.12 -3.30 -17.16
C LEU A 97 0.40 -2.89 -18.46
N GLU A 98 -0.31 -1.76 -18.46
CA GLU A 98 -0.90 -1.20 -19.67
C GLU A 98 0.17 -0.63 -20.61
N VAL A 99 1.15 0.11 -20.09
CA VAL A 99 2.27 0.68 -20.87
C VAL A 99 3.08 -0.41 -21.53
N LEU A 100 3.34 -1.53 -20.87
CA LEU A 100 4.04 -2.67 -21.48
C LEU A 100 3.30 -3.26 -22.70
N ARG A 101 1.96 -3.08 -22.76
CA ARG A 101 1.13 -3.55 -23.88
C ARG A 101 0.88 -2.48 -24.93
N ASP A 102 0.94 -1.22 -24.54
CA ASP A 102 0.62 -0.06 -25.38
C ASP A 102 1.56 1.12 -25.07
N ALA A 103 2.63 1.24 -25.86
CA ALA A 103 3.63 2.28 -25.69
C ALA A 103 3.10 3.72 -25.89
N SER A 104 1.89 3.89 -26.47
CA SER A 104 1.27 5.22 -26.59
C SER A 104 0.94 5.85 -25.23
N LYS A 105 0.89 5.05 -24.17
CA LYS A 105 0.68 5.48 -22.78
C LYS A 105 1.97 5.93 -22.06
N PHE A 106 3.11 5.89 -22.75
CA PHE A 106 4.42 6.20 -22.16
C PHE A 106 4.48 7.61 -21.54
N GLU A 107 3.95 8.62 -22.24
CA GLU A 107 4.00 10.01 -21.76
C GLU A 107 3.24 10.21 -20.44
N ASP A 108 2.07 9.61 -20.32
CA ASP A 108 1.32 9.68 -19.05
C ASP A 108 2.07 8.94 -17.94
N TRP A 109 2.63 7.76 -18.23
CA TRP A 109 3.41 7.00 -17.26
C TRP A 109 4.67 7.75 -16.81
N ARG A 110 5.35 8.41 -17.74
CA ARG A 110 6.48 9.29 -17.45
C ARG A 110 6.11 10.36 -16.41
N LEU A 111 4.93 10.98 -16.55
CA LEU A 111 4.42 11.98 -15.61
C LEU A 111 4.08 11.39 -14.24
N PHE A 112 3.80 10.10 -14.16
CA PHE A 112 3.58 9.39 -12.90
C PHE A 112 4.87 8.96 -12.19
N GLY A 113 6.04 9.19 -12.78
CA GLY A 113 7.34 8.80 -12.22
C GLY A 113 7.88 7.47 -12.77
N GLY A 114 7.48 7.10 -13.99
CA GLY A 114 7.92 5.87 -14.64
C GLY A 114 9.38 5.88 -15.10
N LEU A 115 10.01 7.07 -15.22
CA LEU A 115 11.43 7.17 -15.60
C LEU A 115 12.35 6.57 -14.53
N GLU A 116 11.99 6.71 -13.27
CA GLU A 116 12.71 6.12 -12.16
C GLU A 116 12.64 4.59 -12.22
N THR A 117 11.50 4.04 -12.64
CA THR A 117 11.37 2.59 -12.88
C THR A 117 12.25 2.14 -14.02
N LEU A 118 12.27 2.82 -15.18
CA LEU A 118 13.21 2.52 -16.27
C LEU A 118 14.66 2.51 -15.79
N THR A 119 15.05 3.55 -15.06
CA THR A 119 16.41 3.70 -14.52
C THR A 119 16.77 2.55 -13.59
N SER A 120 15.84 2.10 -12.76
CA SER A 120 16.07 0.98 -11.83
C SER A 120 16.31 -0.37 -12.52
N TYR A 121 15.84 -0.51 -13.78
CA TYR A 121 16.18 -1.64 -14.66
C TYR A 121 17.40 -1.40 -15.57
N GLY A 122 18.19 -0.34 -15.30
CA GLY A 122 19.41 -0.02 -16.04
C GLY A 122 19.17 0.65 -17.41
N ILE A 123 17.95 1.11 -17.67
CA ILE A 123 17.60 1.79 -18.92
C ILE A 123 17.71 3.30 -18.70
N GLN A 124 18.48 3.97 -19.58
CA GLN A 124 18.61 5.43 -19.53
C GLN A 124 17.52 6.08 -20.37
N PRO A 125 16.49 6.70 -19.76
CA PRO A 125 15.43 7.35 -20.52
C PRO A 125 15.95 8.64 -21.16
N SER A 126 15.56 8.89 -22.42
CA SER A 126 15.71 10.21 -23.03
C SER A 126 14.51 11.07 -22.64
N LEU A 127 14.76 12.30 -22.20
CA LEU A 127 13.69 13.25 -21.85
C LEU A 127 12.94 13.76 -23.11
N ASP A 128 13.60 13.73 -24.29
CA ASP A 128 13.09 14.20 -25.57
C ASP A 128 12.77 13.02 -26.51
N ALA A 129 12.39 11.86 -25.94
CA ALA A 129 12.07 10.68 -26.73
C ALA A 129 10.84 10.93 -27.62
N ASP A 130 11.00 10.83 -28.94
CA ASP A 130 9.88 10.78 -29.88
C ASP A 130 9.13 9.44 -29.78
N ALA A 131 8.04 9.29 -30.53
CA ALA A 131 7.19 8.11 -30.45
C ALA A 131 7.95 6.80 -30.74
N ASP A 132 8.88 6.80 -31.68
CA ASP A 132 9.67 5.61 -32.02
C ASP A 132 10.66 5.27 -30.90
N ALA A 133 11.29 6.27 -30.29
CA ALA A 133 12.17 6.12 -29.15
C ALA A 133 11.41 5.62 -27.91
N GLN A 134 10.18 6.06 -27.70
CA GLN A 134 9.31 5.58 -26.60
C GLN A 134 8.97 4.09 -26.76
N VAL A 135 8.61 3.67 -27.97
CA VAL A 135 8.40 2.24 -28.30
C VAL A 135 9.66 1.42 -28.01
N GLU A 136 10.83 1.93 -28.38
CA GLU A 136 12.10 1.27 -28.12
C GLU A 136 12.41 1.19 -26.61
N LEU A 137 12.15 2.24 -25.83
CA LEU A 137 12.32 2.22 -24.38
C LEU A 137 11.44 1.15 -23.71
N ILE A 138 10.18 1.02 -24.14
CA ILE A 138 9.28 -0.02 -23.61
C ILE A 138 9.74 -1.41 -24.02
N ARG A 139 10.24 -1.58 -25.25
CA ARG A 139 10.82 -2.85 -25.70
C ARG A 139 12.06 -3.24 -24.87
N LEU A 140 12.95 -2.28 -24.58
CA LEU A 140 14.11 -2.49 -23.73
C LEU A 140 13.69 -2.88 -22.31
N LEU A 141 12.70 -2.17 -21.75
CA LEU A 141 12.15 -2.47 -20.44
C LEU A 141 11.57 -3.89 -20.38
N TYR A 142 10.75 -4.26 -21.35
CA TYR A 142 10.19 -5.62 -21.42
C TYR A 142 11.27 -6.71 -21.44
N ASN A 143 12.37 -6.47 -22.16
CA ASN A 143 13.50 -7.40 -22.23
C ASN A 143 14.36 -7.43 -20.95
N ALA A 144 14.42 -6.32 -20.22
CA ALA A 144 15.16 -6.20 -18.96
C ALA A 144 14.37 -6.69 -17.74
N LEU A 145 13.04 -6.74 -17.87
CA LEU A 145 12.14 -7.13 -16.77
C LEU A 145 12.27 -8.64 -16.50
N PRO A 146 12.67 -9.05 -15.27
CA PRO A 146 12.67 -10.46 -14.92
C PRO A 146 11.25 -11.06 -14.99
N GLU A 147 11.13 -12.30 -15.47
CA GLU A 147 9.84 -13.00 -15.55
C GLU A 147 9.13 -13.05 -14.19
N GLU A 148 9.88 -13.25 -13.09
CA GLU A 148 9.32 -13.26 -11.72
C GLU A 148 8.65 -11.91 -11.36
N HIS A 149 9.18 -10.78 -11.85
CA HIS A 149 8.57 -9.45 -11.62
C HIS A 149 7.25 -9.32 -12.37
N LEU A 150 7.20 -9.73 -13.63
CA LEU A 150 5.96 -9.68 -14.42
C LEU A 150 4.88 -10.57 -13.80
N VAL A 151 5.23 -11.82 -13.46
CA VAL A 151 4.32 -12.76 -12.77
C VAL A 151 3.85 -12.20 -11.43
N PHE A 152 4.73 -11.56 -10.66
CA PHE A 152 4.35 -10.91 -9.41
C PHE A 152 3.33 -9.79 -9.64
N LEU A 153 3.61 -8.86 -10.55
CA LEU A 153 2.73 -7.73 -10.87
C LEU A 153 1.35 -8.17 -11.40
N GLU A 154 1.30 -9.23 -12.20
CA GLU A 154 0.04 -9.81 -12.70
C GLU A 154 -0.74 -10.56 -11.62
N SER A 155 -0.09 -11.02 -10.55
CA SER A 155 -0.72 -11.76 -9.43
C SER A 155 -1.34 -10.89 -8.34
N LEU A 156 -1.22 -9.56 -8.43
CA LEU A 156 -1.68 -8.63 -7.41
C LEU A 156 -3.21 -8.63 -7.27
N GLN A 157 -3.68 -8.51 -6.03
CA GLN A 157 -5.09 -8.52 -5.69
C GLN A 157 -5.67 -7.12 -5.62
N LEU A 158 -6.95 -6.94 -5.92
CA LEU A 158 -7.62 -5.63 -5.83
C LEU A 158 -7.99 -5.26 -4.38
N SER A 159 -8.27 -6.24 -3.55
CA SER A 159 -8.65 -6.03 -2.16
C SER A 159 -8.43 -7.29 -1.32
N PHE A 160 -8.40 -7.10 0.01
CA PHE A 160 -8.33 -8.19 0.98
C PHE A 160 -9.27 -7.93 2.15
N VAL A 161 -9.92 -8.97 2.66
CA VAL A 161 -10.84 -8.88 3.79
C VAL A 161 -10.34 -9.74 4.94
N CYS A 162 -10.24 -9.16 6.14
CA CYS A 162 -9.96 -9.92 7.35
C CYS A 162 -10.74 -9.35 8.54
N GLY A 163 -11.60 -10.16 9.17
CA GLY A 163 -12.48 -9.71 10.24
C GLY A 163 -13.37 -8.54 9.81
N ASP A 164 -13.34 -7.46 10.58
CA ASP A 164 -14.08 -6.24 10.29
C ASP A 164 -13.33 -5.25 9.38
N TYR A 165 -12.19 -5.65 8.80
CA TYR A 165 -11.36 -4.79 7.96
C TYR A 165 -11.45 -5.14 6.48
N PHE A 166 -11.39 -4.11 5.64
CA PHE A 166 -11.26 -4.17 4.20
C PHE A 166 -10.01 -3.40 3.78
N PHE A 167 -9.06 -4.09 3.16
CA PHE A 167 -7.81 -3.52 2.69
C PHE A 167 -7.91 -3.29 1.18
N VAL A 168 -7.56 -2.10 0.72
CA VAL A 168 -7.66 -1.67 -0.67
C VAL A 168 -6.63 -0.58 -0.94
N HIS A 169 -6.19 -0.42 -2.19
CA HIS A 169 -5.22 0.62 -2.53
C HIS A 169 -5.80 2.02 -2.33
N ALA A 170 -6.78 2.46 -3.13
CA ALA A 170 -7.26 3.85 -3.10
C ALA A 170 -8.49 4.06 -2.19
N GLY A 171 -9.49 3.19 -2.29
CA GLY A 171 -10.72 3.33 -1.53
C GLY A 171 -11.87 2.57 -2.15
N VAL A 172 -13.10 2.95 -1.76
CA VAL A 172 -14.34 2.33 -2.22
C VAL A 172 -15.37 3.38 -2.58
N ARG A 173 -16.17 3.14 -3.61
CA ARG A 173 -17.28 4.03 -3.99
C ARG A 173 -18.40 3.95 -2.97
N PRO A 174 -18.79 5.08 -2.34
CA PRO A 174 -19.92 5.11 -1.42
C PRO A 174 -21.22 4.65 -2.07
N GLY A 175 -22.01 3.86 -1.33
CA GLY A 175 -23.31 3.35 -1.80
C GLY A 175 -23.23 2.07 -2.63
N ILE A 176 -22.05 1.63 -3.02
CA ILE A 176 -21.83 0.34 -3.70
C ILE A 176 -21.34 -0.70 -2.70
N PRO A 177 -21.89 -1.92 -2.67
CA PRO A 177 -21.39 -3.01 -1.83
C PRO A 177 -19.92 -3.33 -2.10
N LEU A 178 -19.15 -3.75 -1.07
CA LEU A 178 -17.71 -4.00 -1.19
C LEU A 178 -17.36 -5.10 -2.20
N ASN A 179 -18.25 -6.06 -2.43
CA ASN A 179 -18.09 -7.13 -3.42
C ASN A 179 -18.52 -6.74 -4.85
N GLU A 180 -19.04 -5.52 -5.03
CA GLU A 180 -19.51 -5.00 -6.32
C GLU A 180 -18.71 -3.77 -6.78
N GLN A 181 -17.63 -3.45 -6.06
CA GLN A 181 -16.76 -2.33 -6.39
C GLN A 181 -16.06 -2.54 -7.74
N GLN A 182 -15.95 -1.47 -8.53
CA GLN A 182 -15.22 -1.51 -9.79
C GLN A 182 -13.70 -1.38 -9.56
N GLU A 183 -12.88 -2.04 -10.37
CA GLU A 183 -11.42 -1.94 -10.30
C GLU A 183 -10.95 -0.47 -10.36
N SER A 184 -11.55 0.33 -11.24
CA SER A 184 -11.24 1.76 -11.38
C SER A 184 -11.45 2.54 -10.07
N ASP A 185 -12.49 2.21 -9.28
CA ASP A 185 -12.70 2.86 -7.99
C ASP A 185 -11.69 2.37 -6.95
N LEU A 186 -11.44 1.06 -6.89
CA LEU A 186 -10.47 0.48 -5.95
C LEU A 186 -9.04 1.02 -6.14
N LEU A 187 -8.68 1.41 -7.38
CA LEU A 187 -7.34 1.89 -7.75
C LEU A 187 -7.20 3.41 -7.81
N TRP A 188 -8.28 4.18 -8.05
CA TRP A 188 -8.17 5.60 -8.38
C TRP A 188 -9.06 6.56 -7.59
N ILE A 189 -10.06 6.07 -6.85
CA ILE A 189 -11.02 6.93 -6.16
C ILE A 189 -10.33 7.85 -5.15
N ARG A 190 -10.77 9.11 -5.08
CA ARG A 190 -10.27 10.10 -4.13
C ARG A 190 -11.41 10.78 -3.36
N ASN A 191 -11.83 11.97 -3.80
CA ASN A 191 -12.71 12.86 -3.05
C ASN A 191 -14.06 12.25 -2.67
N GLU A 192 -14.68 11.44 -3.53
CA GLU A 192 -15.96 10.78 -3.22
C GLU A 192 -15.82 9.83 -2.03
N PHE A 193 -14.71 9.10 -1.94
CA PHE A 193 -14.40 8.24 -0.81
C PHE A 193 -13.90 9.02 0.40
N LEU A 194 -12.90 9.90 0.20
CA LEU A 194 -12.21 10.60 1.28
C LEU A 194 -13.15 11.50 2.09
N ASN A 195 -14.13 12.11 1.45
CA ASN A 195 -15.12 13.00 2.09
C ASN A 195 -16.35 12.26 2.63
N SER A 196 -16.45 10.94 2.39
CA SER A 196 -17.61 10.16 2.81
C SER A 196 -17.53 9.73 4.27
N ASN A 197 -18.63 9.94 5.00
CA ASN A 197 -18.84 9.38 6.34
C ASN A 197 -19.77 8.15 6.32
N ALA A 198 -20.01 7.56 5.14
CA ALA A 198 -20.84 6.38 4.99
C ALA A 198 -20.28 5.20 5.79
N ASN A 199 -21.18 4.31 6.20
CA ASN A 199 -20.79 3.01 6.71
C ASN A 199 -20.61 2.05 5.54
N PHE A 200 -19.40 1.59 5.29
CA PHE A 200 -19.06 0.65 4.23
C PHE A 200 -19.29 -0.82 4.62
N GLY A 201 -19.79 -1.09 5.84
CA GLY A 201 -19.93 -2.43 6.39
C GLY A 201 -18.65 -3.00 7.00
N LYS A 202 -17.50 -2.46 6.61
CA LYS A 202 -16.18 -2.76 7.19
C LYS A 202 -15.36 -1.47 7.36
N PHE A 203 -14.34 -1.53 8.20
CA PHE A 203 -13.37 -0.45 8.34
C PHE A 203 -12.34 -0.55 7.22
N VAL A 204 -12.19 0.52 6.43
CA VAL A 204 -11.32 0.52 5.26
C VAL A 204 -9.90 0.96 5.64
N VAL A 205 -8.90 0.16 5.25
CA VAL A 205 -7.47 0.52 5.32
C VAL A 205 -7.00 0.78 3.90
N HIS A 206 -6.40 1.96 3.65
CA HIS A 206 -6.05 2.39 2.29
C HIS A 206 -4.81 3.30 2.23
N GLY A 207 -4.29 3.54 1.02
CA GLY A 207 -3.20 4.44 0.67
C GLY A 207 -3.58 5.44 -0.43
N HIS A 208 -2.79 5.54 -1.51
CA HIS A 208 -3.00 6.25 -2.77
C HIS A 208 -3.01 7.79 -2.67
N THR A 209 -3.50 8.36 -1.62
CA THR A 209 -3.59 9.82 -1.45
C THR A 209 -2.70 10.24 -0.29
N PRO A 210 -1.51 10.82 -0.57
CA PRO A 210 -0.53 11.10 0.48
C PRO A 210 -1.05 12.02 1.57
N VAL A 211 -0.74 11.68 2.82
CA VAL A 211 -1.01 12.47 4.02
C VAL A 211 0.28 12.64 4.83
N HIS A 212 0.38 13.70 5.65
CA HIS A 212 1.57 13.94 6.46
C HIS A 212 1.82 12.88 7.54
N GLN A 213 0.73 12.30 8.07
CA GLN A 213 0.74 11.22 9.05
C GLN A 213 -0.51 10.36 8.85
N PRO A 214 -0.53 9.10 9.30
CA PRO A 214 -1.70 8.24 9.15
C PRO A 214 -2.99 8.90 9.61
N GLU A 215 -3.98 8.99 8.72
CA GLU A 215 -5.23 9.69 8.97
C GLU A 215 -6.37 8.71 9.30
N LYS A 216 -6.73 8.60 10.58
CA LYS A 216 -7.86 7.78 11.02
C LYS A 216 -9.16 8.58 11.02
N ARG A 217 -10.18 8.05 10.37
CA ARG A 217 -11.57 8.52 10.39
C ARG A 217 -12.50 7.49 11.04
N LYS A 218 -13.80 7.74 11.08
CA LYS A 218 -14.78 6.81 11.67
C LYS A 218 -14.90 5.49 10.92
N ASN A 219 -14.66 5.49 9.62
CA ASN A 219 -14.90 4.40 8.68
C ASN A 219 -13.65 3.93 7.93
N ARG A 220 -12.51 4.60 8.10
CA ARG A 220 -11.27 4.32 7.37
C ARG A 220 -10.01 4.79 8.09
N ILE A 221 -8.88 4.29 7.63
CA ILE A 221 -7.54 4.85 7.92
C ILE A 221 -6.72 4.89 6.63
N ASN A 222 -6.10 6.05 6.39
CA ASN A 222 -5.12 6.26 5.32
C ASN A 222 -3.72 6.06 5.90
N ILE A 223 -2.89 5.24 5.26
CA ILE A 223 -1.53 4.93 5.67
C ILE A 223 -0.46 5.30 4.62
N ASP A 224 -0.85 5.95 3.52
CA ASP A 224 0.11 6.51 2.57
C ASP A 224 0.68 7.82 3.11
N THR A 225 1.95 7.81 3.47
CA THR A 225 2.68 9.00 3.96
C THR A 225 3.68 9.54 2.96
N GLY A 226 3.53 9.16 1.68
CA GLY A 226 4.36 9.67 0.58
C GLY A 226 5.83 9.29 0.72
N ALA A 227 6.12 8.01 0.97
CA ALA A 227 7.45 7.50 1.29
C ALA A 227 8.55 7.98 0.34
N TYR A 228 8.27 8.08 -0.96
CA TYR A 228 9.24 8.54 -1.98
C TYR A 228 9.70 9.98 -1.76
N ALA A 229 8.83 10.85 -1.22
CA ALA A 229 9.11 12.27 -1.02
C ALA A 229 9.49 12.60 0.43
N THR A 230 8.92 11.88 1.40
CA THR A 230 9.07 12.19 2.83
C THR A 230 10.17 11.37 3.51
N GLY A 231 10.57 10.25 2.92
CA GLY A 231 11.44 9.27 3.58
C GLY A 231 10.74 8.50 4.72
N ASN A 232 9.41 8.57 4.77
CA ASN A 232 8.62 7.93 5.81
C ASN A 232 7.63 6.91 5.20
N LEU A 233 7.92 5.63 5.34
CA LEU A 233 7.03 4.53 4.97
C LEU A 233 6.27 4.07 6.21
N THR A 234 4.94 4.12 6.14
CA THR A 234 4.07 3.76 7.28
C THR A 234 3.86 2.26 7.40
N LEU A 235 3.99 1.76 8.63
CA LEU A 235 3.54 0.44 9.08
C LEU A 235 2.36 0.61 10.05
N LEU A 236 1.24 -0.06 9.79
CA LEU A 236 0.10 -0.16 10.68
C LEU A 236 -0.03 -1.60 11.21
N LYS A 237 0.19 -1.79 12.50
CA LYS A 237 -0.04 -3.05 13.20
C LYS A 237 -1.48 -3.09 13.73
N ILE A 238 -2.22 -4.15 13.40
CA ILE A 238 -3.59 -4.38 13.87
C ILE A 238 -3.65 -5.73 14.56
N GLU A 239 -4.19 -5.76 15.81
CA GLU A 239 -4.44 -6.96 16.58
C GLU A 239 -5.69 -6.80 17.43
N GLY A 240 -6.66 -7.71 17.32
CA GLY A 240 -7.97 -7.54 17.94
C GLY A 240 -8.62 -6.22 17.55
N THR A 241 -8.83 -5.31 18.50
CA THR A 241 -9.35 -3.95 18.29
C THR A 241 -8.25 -2.87 18.30
N SER A 242 -7.00 -3.26 18.57
CA SER A 242 -5.86 -2.34 18.64
C SER A 242 -5.33 -2.01 17.25
N MET A 243 -4.99 -0.74 17.04
CA MET A 243 -4.27 -0.24 15.85
C MET A 243 -3.12 0.64 16.34
N LEU A 244 -1.90 0.30 15.96
CA LEU A 244 -0.69 1.04 16.26
C LEU A 244 0.05 1.32 14.96
N SER A 245 0.49 2.54 14.74
CA SER A 245 1.28 2.89 13.55
C SER A 245 2.66 3.39 13.93
N CYS A 246 3.63 3.05 13.10
CA CYS A 246 4.97 3.62 13.10
C CYS A 246 5.39 3.94 11.67
N GLY A 247 6.49 4.67 11.50
CA GLY A 247 7.08 4.97 10.20
C GLY A 247 8.58 4.83 10.25
N THR A 248 9.19 4.65 9.08
CA THR A 248 10.64 4.66 8.91
C THR A 248 11.19 6.08 8.97
N GLY A 249 12.47 6.24 9.26
CA GLY A 249 13.18 7.52 9.12
C GLY A 249 12.75 8.65 10.06
N LEU A 250 11.71 8.49 10.84
CA LEU A 250 11.25 9.49 11.80
C LEU A 250 11.63 9.12 13.23
N LYS A 251 12.35 10.01 13.90
CA LYS A 251 12.64 9.93 15.34
C LYS A 251 11.39 10.13 16.22
N HIS A 252 10.20 10.26 15.64
CA HIS A 252 8.96 10.59 16.36
C HIS A 252 7.90 9.53 16.11
N ALA A 253 7.46 8.89 17.21
CA ALA A 253 6.26 8.05 17.20
C ALA A 253 5.02 8.90 16.88
N TYR A 254 4.14 8.40 16.01
CA TYR A 254 2.82 8.98 15.81
C TYR A 254 1.98 8.91 17.10
N PRO A 255 0.92 9.74 17.26
CA PRO A 255 0.12 9.82 18.51
C PRO A 255 -0.62 8.54 18.90
N PHE A 256 -0.47 7.46 18.15
CA PHE A 256 -0.86 6.10 18.56
C PHE A 256 0.32 5.37 19.21
N ALA A 257 1.16 6.13 19.93
CA ALA A 257 2.39 5.69 20.56
C ALA A 257 2.20 4.44 21.44
N GLY A 258 2.98 3.44 21.15
CA GLY A 258 3.09 2.18 21.89
C GLY A 258 4.01 1.19 21.20
N PHE A 259 4.36 1.45 19.92
CA PHE A 259 5.20 0.55 19.15
C PHE A 259 6.15 1.32 18.23
N CYS A 260 7.27 1.72 18.76
CA CYS A 260 8.51 1.98 18.00
C CYS A 260 9.65 1.30 18.75
N PRO A 261 10.23 0.21 18.24
CA PRO A 261 11.39 -0.41 18.85
C PRO A 261 12.67 0.31 18.42
N THR A 262 12.75 1.64 18.55
CA THR A 262 14.02 2.34 18.48
C THR A 262 14.68 2.27 19.86
N GLY A 263 15.24 1.10 20.19
CA GLY A 263 16.26 0.98 21.21
C GLY A 263 17.54 1.62 20.69
N HIS A 264 17.69 2.92 20.85
CA HIS A 264 18.97 3.55 21.08
C HIS A 264 19.03 3.82 22.59
N SER A 265 19.49 2.83 23.36
CA SER A 265 20.13 3.06 24.64
C SER A 265 21.39 3.85 24.35
N GLU A 266 21.57 4.95 25.02
CA GLU A 266 22.80 5.76 25.16
C GLU A 266 24.04 4.89 25.39
#